data_fdae304262ca21d18b74983e31242d2a
#
_entry.id   fdae304262ca21d18b74983e31242d2a
#
_cell.length_a   1.000
_cell.length_b   1.000
_cell.length_c   1.000
_cell.angle_alpha   90.00
_cell.angle_beta   90.00
_cell.angle_gamma   90.00
#
_symmetry.space_group_name_H-M   'P 1'
#
loop_
_entity.id
_entity.type
_entity.pdbx_description
1 polymer ?
#
loop_
_entity_poly.entity_id
_entity_poly.type
_entity_poly.pdbx_seq_one_letter_code
_entity_poly.pdbx_strand_id
1 'polypeptide(L)'
;KKFLVLDQFLSDTEYDLKKYSNYISNLKTIMVYRDPRDVYMTAKNLNIPWIPVNQIHLFIKWYKLMVKNIPLMRDEASVLIIRFEDLVLDYDNLIKSIMEFLNIEFSSHVYPKGYFDPAISIKNIGLWKNNITVSEVENIKLIHEELCEWCYE
;
A
#
# COMPACT_ATOMS: atom_id res chain seq x y z
N LYS A 1 -10.24 -6.21 25.25
CA LYS A 1 -8.88 -6.39 24.67
C LYS A 1 -8.26 -5.02 24.45
N LYS A 2 -6.97 -4.85 24.77
CA LYS A 2 -6.22 -3.63 24.43
C LYS A 2 -5.41 -3.93 23.19
N PHE A 3 -5.49 -3.06 22.17
CA PHE A 3 -4.70 -3.13 20.95
C PHE A 3 -3.68 -2.00 20.97
N LEU A 4 -2.47 -2.29 20.53
CA LEU A 4 -1.46 -1.31 20.17
C LEU A 4 -1.38 -1.28 18.64
N VAL A 5 -1.63 -0.14 18.06
CA VAL A 5 -1.47 0.09 16.62
C VAL A 5 -0.21 0.92 16.42
N LEU A 6 0.69 0.42 15.59
CA LEU A 6 1.89 1.12 15.18
C LEU A 6 1.74 1.44 13.69
N ASP A 7 1.74 2.73 13.34
CA ASP A 7 1.65 3.23 11.97
C ASP A 7 3.02 3.62 11.46
N GLN A 8 3.22 3.49 10.14
CA GLN A 8 4.43 3.88 9.42
C GLN A 8 5.71 3.13 9.80
N PHE A 9 5.71 1.83 9.61
CA PHE A 9 6.97 1.13 9.47
C PHE A 9 7.56 1.37 8.08
N LEU A 10 8.26 2.49 7.92
CA LEU A 10 9.28 2.64 6.89
C LEU A 10 10.49 1.81 7.32
N SER A 11 10.29 0.53 7.46
CA SER A 11 11.42 -0.29 7.80
C SER A 11 12.13 -0.72 6.52
N ASP A 12 13.40 -0.62 6.53
CA ASP A 12 14.31 -1.29 5.62
C ASP A 12 14.19 -2.81 5.73
N THR A 13 12.90 -3.37 6.11
CA THR A 13 12.93 -4.65 5.97
C THR A 13 12.30 -5.80 6.70
N GLU A 14 12.41 -6.93 6.09
CA GLU A 14 12.36 -8.30 6.56
C GLU A 14 12.93 -8.51 7.97
N TYR A 15 14.00 -7.79 8.29
CA TYR A 15 14.69 -7.85 9.57
C TYR A 15 13.84 -7.32 10.72
N ASP A 16 13.03 -6.30 10.47
CA ASP A 16 12.30 -5.61 11.54
C ASP A 16 11.03 -6.34 11.95
N LEU A 17 10.29 -6.95 11.04
CA LEU A 17 9.10 -7.72 11.42
C LEU A 17 9.46 -8.95 12.27
N LYS A 18 10.52 -9.69 11.91
CA LYS A 18 11.05 -10.78 12.75
C LYS A 18 11.56 -10.27 14.09
N LYS A 19 12.20 -9.12 14.11
CA LYS A 19 12.65 -8.49 15.35
C LYS A 19 11.47 -8.10 16.23
N TYR A 20 10.44 -7.45 15.68
CA TYR A 20 9.26 -7.05 16.45
C TYR A 20 8.44 -8.25 16.96
N SER A 21 8.34 -9.32 16.19
CA SER A 21 7.64 -10.54 16.63
C SER A 21 8.28 -11.18 17.87
N ASN A 22 9.58 -10.95 18.10
CA ASN A 22 10.25 -11.41 19.32
C ASN A 22 9.86 -10.61 20.58
N TYR A 23 9.36 -9.38 20.41
CA TYR A 23 9.01 -8.50 21.53
C TYR A 23 7.50 -8.31 21.69
N ILE A 24 6.73 -8.54 20.62
CA ILE A 24 5.28 -8.32 20.62
C ILE A 24 4.60 -9.66 20.35
N SER A 25 4.01 -10.22 21.39
CA SER A 25 3.20 -11.44 21.27
C SER A 25 1.96 -11.17 20.41
N ASN A 26 1.63 -12.09 19.51
CA ASN A 26 0.49 -11.97 18.59
C ASN A 26 0.54 -10.73 17.69
N LEU A 27 1.74 -10.32 17.27
CA LEU A 27 1.89 -9.28 16.26
C LEU A 27 1.15 -9.70 14.99
N LYS A 28 0.31 -8.79 14.49
CA LYS A 28 -0.33 -8.91 13.18
C LYS A 28 0.04 -7.69 12.34
N THR A 29 0.45 -7.94 11.12
CA THR A 29 0.92 -6.89 10.21
C THR A 29 -0.02 -6.79 9.02
N ILE A 30 -0.47 -5.59 8.70
CA ILE A 30 -1.20 -5.29 7.47
C ILE A 30 -0.26 -4.49 6.58
N MET A 31 0.09 -5.04 5.43
CA MET A 31 0.91 -4.38 4.42
C MET A 31 0.01 -3.88 3.30
N VAL A 32 0.07 -2.58 3.05
CA VAL A 32 -0.69 -1.95 1.97
C VAL A 32 0.27 -1.55 0.86
N TYR A 33 0.00 -1.99 -0.36
CA TYR A 33 0.69 -1.51 -1.55
C TYR A 33 -0.31 -0.92 -2.55
N ARG A 34 0.17 -0.15 -3.50
CA ARG A 34 -0.64 0.57 -4.46
C ARG A 34 0.05 0.56 -5.82
N ASP A 35 -0.72 0.72 -6.90
CA ASP A 35 -0.18 0.85 -8.25
C ASP A 35 0.98 1.86 -8.31
N PRO A 36 2.18 1.47 -8.75
CA PRO A 36 3.35 2.34 -8.78
C PRO A 36 3.16 3.58 -9.66
N ARG A 37 2.31 3.51 -10.69
CA ARG A 37 2.01 4.65 -11.57
C ARG A 37 1.21 5.71 -10.82
N ASP A 38 0.25 5.29 -9.99
CA ASP A 38 -0.54 6.18 -9.14
C ASP A 38 0.29 6.73 -7.96
N VAL A 39 1.20 5.93 -7.40
CA VAL A 39 2.16 6.40 -6.40
C VAL A 39 3.06 7.49 -6.98
N TYR A 40 3.60 7.27 -8.18
CA TYR A 40 4.43 8.25 -8.89
C TYR A 40 3.68 9.56 -9.12
N MET A 41 2.47 9.50 -9.67
CA MET A 41 1.66 10.68 -9.95
C MET A 41 1.25 11.42 -8.67
N THR A 42 0.85 10.69 -7.63
CA THR A 42 0.51 11.27 -6.33
C THR A 42 1.71 12.00 -5.74
N ALA A 43 2.86 11.35 -5.70
CA ALA A 43 4.08 11.91 -5.11
C ALA A 43 4.56 13.15 -5.86
N LYS A 44 4.42 13.16 -7.19
CA LYS A 44 4.75 14.30 -8.03
C LYS A 44 3.80 15.47 -7.80
N ASN A 45 2.49 15.23 -7.82
CA ASN A 45 1.47 16.26 -7.66
C ASN A 45 1.51 16.92 -6.27
N LEU A 46 1.86 16.16 -5.24
CA LEU A 46 1.97 16.64 -3.86
C LEU A 46 3.39 17.09 -3.48
N ASN A 47 4.35 17.01 -4.40
CA ASN A 47 5.77 17.33 -4.16
C ASN A 47 6.32 16.59 -2.92
N ILE A 48 6.07 15.29 -2.81
CA ILE A 48 6.50 14.50 -1.66
C ILE A 48 8.03 14.34 -1.66
N PRO A 49 8.76 14.94 -0.71
CA PRO A 49 10.22 15.12 -0.83
C PRO A 49 11.03 13.82 -0.66
N TRP A 50 10.47 12.79 0.01
CA TRP A 50 11.16 11.52 0.24
C TRP A 50 10.91 10.46 -0.84
N ILE A 51 10.05 10.74 -1.81
CA ILE A 51 9.83 9.86 -2.97
C ILE A 51 10.58 10.46 -4.17
N PRO A 52 11.54 9.76 -4.77
CA PRO A 52 12.45 10.33 -5.76
C PRO A 52 11.83 10.44 -7.17
N VAL A 53 10.71 11.13 -7.31
CA VAL A 53 9.95 11.25 -8.58
C VAL A 53 10.65 12.08 -9.66
N ASN A 54 11.66 12.89 -9.29
CA ASN A 54 12.43 13.70 -10.24
C ASN A 54 13.41 12.86 -11.08
N GLN A 55 13.69 11.63 -10.68
CA GLN A 55 14.59 10.71 -11.36
C GLN A 55 13.91 9.34 -11.46
N ILE A 56 13.35 9.03 -12.61
CA ILE A 56 12.49 7.86 -12.81
C ILE A 56 13.15 6.53 -12.43
N HIS A 57 14.44 6.34 -12.74
CA HIS A 57 15.14 5.12 -12.36
C HIS A 57 15.36 5.00 -10.85
N LEU A 58 15.51 6.12 -10.14
CA LEU A 58 15.56 6.12 -8.67
C LEU A 58 14.19 5.82 -8.07
N PHE A 59 13.11 6.33 -8.66
CA PHE A 59 11.75 5.98 -8.25
C PHE A 59 11.49 4.47 -8.40
N ILE A 60 11.82 3.89 -9.56
CA ILE A 60 11.65 2.45 -9.81
C ILE A 60 12.46 1.63 -8.80
N LYS A 61 13.72 1.99 -8.57
CA LYS A 61 14.57 1.33 -7.57
C LYS A 61 13.98 1.45 -6.16
N TRP A 62 13.51 2.64 -5.80
CA TRP A 62 12.87 2.89 -4.52
C TRP A 62 11.62 2.03 -4.35
N TYR A 63 10.73 1.98 -5.36
CA TYR A 63 9.53 1.18 -5.29
C TYR A 63 9.84 -0.32 -5.19
N LYS A 64 10.78 -0.83 -5.98
CA LYS A 64 11.27 -2.23 -5.88
C LYS A 64 11.76 -2.57 -4.46
N LEU A 65 12.45 -1.63 -3.80
CA LEU A 65 12.88 -1.81 -2.41
C LEU A 65 11.69 -1.85 -1.44
N MET A 66 10.68 -1.00 -1.64
CA MET A 66 9.49 -0.98 -0.78
C MET A 66 8.68 -2.27 -0.84
N VAL A 67 8.57 -2.88 -2.01
CA VAL A 67 7.75 -4.08 -2.21
C VAL A 67 8.54 -5.40 -2.16
N LYS A 68 9.87 -5.35 -2.06
CA LYS A 68 10.77 -6.53 -2.20
C LYS A 68 10.41 -7.70 -1.27
N ASN A 69 9.88 -7.41 -0.08
CA ASN A 69 9.58 -8.42 0.93
C ASN A 69 8.14 -8.94 0.85
N ILE A 70 7.26 -8.28 0.10
CA ILE A 70 5.86 -8.69 -0.04
C ILE A 70 5.73 -10.15 -0.51
N PRO A 71 6.45 -10.60 -1.55
CA PRO A 71 6.36 -11.99 -1.99
C PRO A 71 6.79 -12.99 -0.91
N LEU A 72 7.79 -12.65 -0.09
CA LEU A 72 8.31 -13.52 0.97
C LEU A 72 7.37 -13.65 2.16
N MET A 73 6.50 -12.65 2.35
CA MET A 73 5.58 -12.58 3.49
C MET A 73 4.16 -13.03 3.15
N ARG A 74 3.90 -13.39 1.90
CA ARG A 74 2.56 -13.73 1.41
C ARG A 74 1.95 -14.92 2.14
N ASP A 75 2.77 -15.88 2.55
CA ASP A 75 2.33 -17.11 3.23
C ASP A 75 2.43 -17.04 4.76
N GLU A 76 2.84 -15.89 5.31
CA GLU A 76 2.95 -15.70 6.76
C GLU A 76 1.57 -15.44 7.37
N ALA A 77 1.11 -16.34 8.24
CA ALA A 77 -0.20 -16.22 8.91
C ALA A 77 -0.39 -14.95 9.76
N SER A 78 0.70 -14.29 10.10
CA SER A 78 0.72 -13.02 10.87
C SER A 78 0.71 -11.78 9.98
N VAL A 79 0.71 -11.95 8.64
CA VAL A 79 0.77 -10.85 7.67
C VAL A 79 -0.44 -10.90 6.75
N LEU A 80 -1.12 -9.78 6.61
CA LEU A 80 -2.17 -9.57 5.61
C LEU A 80 -1.68 -8.53 4.60
N ILE A 81 -1.62 -8.91 3.35
CA ILE A 81 -1.20 -8.04 2.26
C ILE A 81 -2.44 -7.60 1.50
N ILE A 82 -2.64 -6.30 1.40
CA ILE A 82 -3.79 -5.73 0.69
C ILE A 82 -3.33 -4.71 -0.35
N ARG A 83 -4.10 -4.61 -1.41
CA ARG A 83 -3.92 -3.57 -2.42
C ARG A 83 -4.81 -2.39 -2.09
N PHE A 84 -4.32 -1.17 -2.22
CA PHE A 84 -5.10 0.05 -2.00
C PHE A 84 -6.33 0.12 -2.90
N GLU A 85 -6.18 -0.28 -4.15
CA GLU A 85 -7.26 -0.29 -5.12
C GLU A 85 -8.40 -1.23 -4.69
N ASP A 86 -8.08 -2.41 -4.17
CA ASP A 86 -9.08 -3.36 -3.66
C ASP A 86 -9.78 -2.81 -2.41
N LEU A 87 -9.04 -2.10 -1.53
CA LEU A 87 -9.64 -1.43 -0.37
C LEU A 87 -10.63 -0.33 -0.79
N VAL A 88 -10.41 0.33 -1.91
CA VAL A 88 -11.32 1.35 -2.43
C VAL A 88 -12.51 0.73 -3.16
N LEU A 89 -12.28 -0.28 -4.00
CA LEU A 89 -13.29 -0.83 -4.91
C LEU A 89 -14.16 -1.91 -4.27
N ASP A 90 -13.63 -2.64 -3.29
CA ASP A 90 -14.32 -3.72 -2.58
C ASP A 90 -14.23 -3.56 -1.05
N TYR A 91 -14.48 -2.35 -0.60
CA TYR A 91 -14.32 -1.93 0.79
C TYR A 91 -14.99 -2.88 1.80
N ASP A 92 -16.27 -3.19 1.59
CA ASP A 92 -17.06 -3.92 2.58
C ASP A 92 -16.57 -5.36 2.78
N ASN A 93 -16.12 -6.03 1.71
CA ASN A 93 -15.55 -7.38 1.81
C ASN A 93 -14.14 -7.33 2.38
N LEU A 94 -13.34 -6.36 1.97
CA LEU A 94 -11.97 -6.27 2.46
C LEU A 94 -11.92 -5.91 3.95
N ILE A 95 -12.80 -5.03 4.43
CA ILE A 95 -12.91 -4.74 5.88
C ILE A 95 -13.28 -5.98 6.68
N LYS A 96 -14.20 -6.82 6.19
CA LYS A 96 -14.50 -8.11 6.84
C LYS A 96 -13.25 -8.97 6.97
N SER A 97 -12.52 -9.14 5.88
CA SER A 97 -11.27 -9.91 5.86
C SER A 97 -10.22 -9.35 6.83
N ILE A 98 -10.08 -8.02 6.90
CA ILE A 98 -9.18 -7.35 7.86
C ILE A 98 -9.61 -7.66 9.31
N MET A 99 -10.89 -7.56 9.61
CA MET A 99 -11.40 -7.80 10.97
C MET A 99 -11.28 -9.26 11.37
N GLU A 100 -11.55 -10.20 10.46
CA GLU A 100 -11.30 -11.63 10.66
C GLU A 100 -9.81 -11.90 10.92
N PHE A 101 -8.94 -11.34 10.09
CA PHE A 101 -7.49 -11.44 10.29
C PHE A 101 -7.07 -10.92 11.67
N LEU A 102 -7.62 -9.81 12.14
CA LEU A 102 -7.33 -9.21 13.44
C LEU A 102 -8.02 -9.92 14.61
N ASN A 103 -8.92 -10.89 14.36
CA ASN A 103 -9.82 -11.51 15.35
C ASN A 103 -10.68 -10.47 16.10
N ILE A 104 -11.24 -9.53 15.36
CA ILE A 104 -12.16 -8.49 15.83
C ILE A 104 -13.54 -8.78 15.28
N GLU A 105 -14.57 -8.72 16.12
CA GLU A 105 -15.95 -8.88 15.69
C GLU A 105 -16.37 -7.70 14.79
N PHE A 106 -17.05 -8.00 13.70
CA PHE A 106 -17.51 -6.98 12.74
C PHE A 106 -18.44 -5.94 13.39
N SER A 107 -19.21 -6.33 14.39
CA SER A 107 -20.04 -5.42 15.19
C SER A 107 -19.26 -4.31 15.89
N SER A 108 -17.95 -4.49 16.06
CA SER A 108 -17.04 -3.48 16.63
C SER A 108 -16.67 -2.36 15.64
N HIS A 109 -17.05 -2.48 14.36
CA HIS A 109 -16.83 -1.45 13.34
C HIS A 109 -17.92 -0.37 13.41
N VAL A 110 -17.83 0.48 14.43
CA VAL A 110 -18.89 1.46 14.79
C VAL A 110 -18.83 2.77 13.97
N TYR A 111 -17.71 3.08 13.32
CA TYR A 111 -17.53 4.26 12.48
C TYR A 111 -17.10 3.90 11.06
N PRO A 112 -17.93 3.17 10.29
CA PRO A 112 -17.59 2.82 8.91
C PRO A 112 -17.36 4.10 8.11
N LYS A 113 -16.27 4.10 7.33
CA LYS A 113 -15.88 5.24 6.45
C LYS A 113 -15.57 6.56 7.19
N GLY A 114 -15.43 6.56 8.52
CA GLY A 114 -15.15 7.77 9.30
C GLY A 114 -13.73 8.32 9.06
N TYR A 115 -12.73 7.44 8.89
CA TYR A 115 -11.33 7.81 8.65
C TYR A 115 -10.86 7.49 7.23
N PHE A 116 -11.52 6.57 6.56
CA PHE A 116 -11.25 6.19 5.18
C PHE A 116 -12.58 6.06 4.43
N ASP A 117 -12.82 6.94 3.45
CA ASP A 117 -13.99 6.89 2.60
C ASP A 117 -13.61 6.48 1.17
N PRO A 118 -14.05 5.27 0.72
CA PRO A 118 -13.81 4.81 -0.64
C PRO A 118 -14.36 5.76 -1.71
N ALA A 119 -15.51 6.40 -1.45
CA ALA A 119 -16.12 7.35 -2.39
C ALA A 119 -15.24 8.60 -2.62
N ILE A 120 -14.47 9.00 -1.61
CA ILE A 120 -13.48 10.06 -1.75
C ILE A 120 -12.20 9.53 -2.39
N SER A 121 -11.78 8.33 -2.02
CA SER A 121 -10.50 7.75 -2.41
C SER A 121 -10.46 7.23 -3.84
N ILE A 122 -11.63 6.94 -4.45
CA ILE A 122 -11.73 6.41 -5.81
C ILE A 122 -11.09 7.33 -6.87
N LYS A 123 -11.11 8.64 -6.64
CA LYS A 123 -10.46 9.63 -7.52
C LYS A 123 -8.93 9.48 -7.59
N ASN A 124 -8.34 8.74 -6.65
CA ASN A 124 -6.90 8.49 -6.60
C ASN A 124 -6.50 7.21 -7.36
N ILE A 125 -7.44 6.47 -7.93
CA ILE A 125 -7.19 5.30 -8.76
C ILE A 125 -7.12 5.73 -10.22
N GLY A 126 -6.07 5.32 -10.91
CA GLY A 126 -5.88 5.63 -12.32
C GLY A 126 -5.49 7.08 -12.61
N LEU A 127 -4.85 7.76 -11.66
CA LEU A 127 -4.34 9.14 -11.85
C LEU A 127 -3.44 9.25 -13.08
N TRP A 128 -2.66 8.20 -13.34
CA TRP A 128 -1.75 8.11 -14.47
C TRP A 128 -2.45 8.08 -15.84
N LYS A 129 -3.77 7.90 -15.89
CA LYS A 129 -4.58 7.91 -17.12
C LYS A 129 -5.01 9.31 -17.56
N ASN A 130 -4.94 10.29 -16.64
CA ASN A 130 -5.56 11.60 -16.83
C ASN A 130 -4.55 12.74 -16.63
N ASN A 131 -4.65 13.77 -17.46
CA ASN A 131 -3.92 15.04 -17.32
C ASN A 131 -2.39 14.88 -17.20
N ILE A 132 -1.80 13.99 -18.00
CA ILE A 132 -0.36 13.72 -18.00
C ILE A 132 0.37 14.46 -19.11
N THR A 133 1.56 14.92 -18.83
CA THR A 133 2.47 15.55 -19.81
C THR A 133 3.17 14.49 -20.66
N VAL A 134 3.77 14.87 -21.78
CA VAL A 134 4.53 13.96 -22.66
C VAL A 134 5.65 13.24 -21.87
N SER A 135 6.38 13.97 -21.03
CA SER A 135 7.44 13.37 -20.20
C SER A 135 6.91 12.39 -19.16
N GLU A 136 5.69 12.60 -18.66
CA GLU A 136 5.04 11.67 -17.75
C GLU A 136 4.57 10.40 -18.44
N VAL A 137 4.12 10.49 -19.68
CA VAL A 137 3.77 9.32 -20.49
C VAL A 137 4.97 8.37 -20.60
N GLU A 138 6.16 8.89 -20.92
CA GLU A 138 7.38 8.09 -21.01
C GLU A 138 7.75 7.46 -19.67
N ASN A 139 7.67 8.22 -18.57
CA ASN A 139 7.95 7.72 -17.24
C ASN A 139 6.95 6.64 -16.80
N ILE A 140 5.65 6.84 -17.06
CA ILE A 140 4.61 5.86 -16.75
C ILE A 140 4.80 4.57 -17.53
N LYS A 141 5.18 4.67 -18.81
CA LYS A 141 5.51 3.51 -19.64
C LYS A 141 6.68 2.72 -19.05
N LEU A 142 7.75 3.40 -18.65
CA LEU A 142 8.90 2.77 -18.02
C LEU A 142 8.55 2.13 -16.67
N ILE A 143 7.72 2.80 -15.86
CA ILE A 143 7.20 2.21 -14.61
C ILE A 143 6.42 0.93 -14.90
N HIS A 144 5.55 0.96 -15.92
CA HIS A 144 4.77 -0.23 -16.29
C HIS A 144 5.68 -1.38 -16.76
N GLU A 145 6.67 -1.10 -17.59
CA GLU A 145 7.62 -2.11 -18.09
C GLU A 145 8.42 -2.77 -16.95
N GLU A 146 8.83 -1.99 -15.96
CA GLU A 146 9.71 -2.43 -14.87
C GLU A 146 8.98 -2.95 -13.63
N LEU A 147 7.69 -2.64 -13.47
CA LEU A 147 6.87 -2.90 -12.28
C LEU A 147 5.47 -3.46 -12.61
N CYS A 148 5.29 -4.07 -13.79
CA CYS A 148 3.97 -4.54 -14.26
C CYS A 148 3.26 -5.46 -13.27
N GLU A 149 3.99 -6.29 -12.53
CA GLU A 149 3.45 -7.21 -11.51
C GLU A 149 2.73 -6.48 -10.35
N TRP A 150 3.02 -5.19 -10.15
CA TRP A 150 2.43 -4.33 -9.12
C TRP A 150 1.36 -3.39 -9.68
N CYS A 151 1.22 -3.32 -11.00
CA CYS A 151 0.24 -2.47 -11.66
C CYS A 151 -1.18 -3.02 -11.49
N TYR A 152 -2.13 -2.09 -11.35
CA TYR A 152 -3.57 -2.41 -11.35
C TYR A 152 -4.13 -2.16 -12.75
N GLU A 153 -4.83 -3.13 -13.30
CA GLU A 153 -5.47 -3.06 -14.63
C GLU A 153 -6.89 -2.54 -14.58
#